data_3f87c595dd38dbcc20c45c17fb3d5d5a
#
_entry.id   3f87c595dd38dbcc20c45c17fb3d5d5a
#
_cell.length_a   1.000
_cell.length_b   1.000
_cell.length_c   1.000
_cell.angle_alpha   90.00
_cell.angle_beta   90.00
_cell.angle_gamma   90.00
#
_symmetry.space_group_name_H-M   'P 1'
#
loop_
_entity.id
_entity.type
_entity.pdbx_description
1 polymer ?
#
loop_
_entity_poly.entity_id
_entity_poly.type
_entity_poly.pdbx_seq_one_letter_code
_entity_poly.pdbx_strand_id
1 'polypeptide(L)'
;MPAPIVGRRFGVGDISLPDRERTAGIKVLGISGSSRWEPGMSKSERLLLRSLEQYKAAGCETTFLRLKDLIIHECEGNYSENPSYCTYPCQSSMKYEDDEMQVVYDAVIACDILILATPIRWNNHSALVQKFVERMNCIENQYSWFGNRMIRKKVVGLIIIGHVDGMQHVAGNLLNFFAWLGFASPEVSIASWVGENDEDTTKDWGQIETNKYTQEDLGNLVSSSLFLASNLRETGK
;
A
#
# COMPACT_ATOMS: atom_id res chain seq x y z
N MET A 1 12.96 20.11 28.45
CA MET A 1 13.17 19.16 27.34
C MET A 1 13.36 19.98 26.08
N PRO A 2 14.35 19.75 25.24
CA PRO A 2 14.45 20.50 23.98
C PRO A 2 13.25 20.14 23.10
N ALA A 3 12.66 21.13 22.46
CA ALA A 3 11.58 20.93 21.49
C ALA A 3 12.02 19.95 20.39
N PRO A 4 11.15 19.05 19.94
CA PRO A 4 11.49 18.12 18.86
C PRO A 4 11.95 18.94 17.65
N ILE A 5 13.08 18.54 17.08
CA ILE A 5 13.54 19.09 15.80
C ILE A 5 12.50 18.66 14.76
N VAL A 6 11.53 19.51 14.52
CA VAL A 6 10.65 19.39 13.36
C VAL A 6 11.55 19.62 12.15
N GLY A 7 12.05 18.55 11.57
CA GLY A 7 12.83 18.60 10.35
C GLY A 7 12.03 19.38 9.32
N ARG A 8 12.57 20.51 8.83
CA ARG A 8 12.03 21.15 7.63
C ARG A 8 12.08 20.10 6.53
N ARG A 9 10.94 19.52 6.18
CA ARG A 9 10.82 18.77 4.94
C ARG A 9 11.17 19.76 3.84
N PHE A 10 12.17 19.42 3.05
CA PHE A 10 12.46 20.16 1.82
C PHE A 10 11.16 20.14 1.03
N GLY A 11 10.58 21.34 0.80
CA GLY A 11 9.25 21.45 0.24
C GLY A 11 9.20 20.73 -1.11
N VAL A 12 8.53 19.61 -1.14
CA VAL A 12 7.93 19.14 -2.37
C VAL A 12 6.89 20.20 -2.65
N GLY A 13 7.08 21.01 -3.70
CA GLY A 13 6.10 22.02 -4.10
C GLY A 13 4.76 21.34 -4.28
N ASP A 14 3.66 22.08 -4.07
CA ASP A 14 2.32 21.54 -4.27
C ASP A 14 2.25 20.82 -5.61
N ILE A 15 2.20 19.46 -5.57
CA ILE A 15 2.04 18.66 -6.76
C ILE A 15 0.58 18.83 -7.18
N SER A 16 0.36 19.57 -8.25
CA SER A 16 -0.98 19.79 -8.76
C SER A 16 -1.58 18.47 -9.25
N LEU A 17 -2.86 18.24 -8.92
CA LEU A 17 -3.61 17.12 -9.47
C LEU A 17 -3.62 17.19 -11.00
N PRO A 18 -3.38 16.06 -11.71
CA PRO A 18 -3.58 15.99 -13.14
C PRO A 18 -5.04 16.31 -13.51
N ASP A 19 -5.25 16.78 -14.72
CA ASP A 19 -6.61 17.02 -15.25
C ASP A 19 -7.47 15.76 -15.16
N ARG A 20 -8.75 15.95 -14.87
CA ARG A 20 -9.70 14.85 -14.68
C ARG A 20 -9.80 13.91 -15.90
N GLU A 21 -9.56 14.40 -17.09
CA GLU A 21 -9.51 13.58 -18.31
C GLU A 21 -8.36 12.58 -18.29
N ARG A 22 -7.20 12.94 -17.71
CA ARG A 22 -6.03 12.08 -17.59
C ARG A 22 -6.18 11.05 -16.48
N THR A 23 -6.99 11.33 -15.47
CA THR A 23 -7.22 10.43 -14.32
C THR A 23 -8.42 9.51 -14.50
N ALA A 24 -9.31 9.83 -15.45
CA ALA A 24 -10.49 9.03 -15.72
C ALA A 24 -10.16 7.58 -16.05
N GLY A 25 -10.85 6.64 -15.39
CA GLY A 25 -10.64 5.21 -15.55
C GLY A 25 -9.30 4.67 -15.01
N ILE A 26 -8.52 5.47 -14.23
CA ILE A 26 -7.43 4.93 -13.40
C ILE A 26 -8.06 4.08 -12.30
N LYS A 27 -7.57 2.85 -12.15
CA LYS A 27 -8.04 1.91 -11.14
C LYS A 27 -7.12 1.96 -9.93
N VAL A 28 -7.67 2.33 -8.79
CA VAL A 28 -6.96 2.45 -7.52
C VAL A 28 -7.41 1.35 -6.57
N LEU A 29 -6.47 0.54 -6.13
CA LEU A 29 -6.69 -0.49 -5.12
C LEU A 29 -6.15 -0.02 -3.77
N GLY A 30 -7.02 0.06 -2.76
CA GLY A 30 -6.63 0.25 -1.37
C GLY A 30 -6.62 -1.08 -0.63
N ILE A 31 -5.49 -1.45 -0.03
CA ILE A 31 -5.36 -2.65 0.80
C ILE A 31 -5.12 -2.24 2.25
N SER A 32 -6.00 -2.67 3.15
CA SER A 32 -5.84 -2.51 4.60
C SER A 32 -5.18 -3.73 5.22
N GLY A 33 -4.00 -3.52 5.84
CA GLY A 33 -3.31 -4.50 6.67
C GLY A 33 -3.65 -4.40 8.16
N SER A 34 -4.73 -3.72 8.52
CA SER A 34 -5.17 -3.61 9.90
C SER A 34 -5.81 -4.90 10.41
N SER A 35 -5.46 -5.30 11.64
CA SER A 35 -6.08 -6.43 12.34
C SER A 35 -7.28 -6.05 13.22
N ARG A 36 -7.73 -4.78 13.22
CA ARG A 36 -8.87 -4.34 14.02
C ARG A 36 -10.17 -5.01 13.55
N TRP A 37 -11.01 -5.41 14.52
CA TRP A 37 -12.26 -6.11 14.24
C TRP A 37 -13.29 -5.24 13.53
N GLU A 38 -13.55 -4.07 14.12
CA GLU A 38 -14.58 -3.17 13.62
C GLU A 38 -14.04 -2.34 12.44
N PRO A 39 -14.77 -2.28 11.34
CA PRO A 39 -14.46 -1.37 10.24
C PRO A 39 -14.36 0.08 10.73
N GLY A 40 -13.35 0.80 10.26
CA GLY A 40 -13.15 2.21 10.62
C GLY A 40 -12.55 2.47 12.01
N MET A 41 -12.28 1.44 12.83
CA MET A 41 -11.56 1.60 14.11
C MET A 41 -10.04 1.72 13.95
N SER A 42 -9.52 1.39 12.79
CA SER A 42 -8.10 1.48 12.49
C SER A 42 -7.74 2.85 11.92
N LYS A 43 -6.74 3.50 12.52
CA LYS A 43 -6.22 4.79 12.04
C LYS A 43 -5.63 4.69 10.63
N SER A 44 -4.87 3.63 10.35
CA SER A 44 -4.31 3.38 9.00
C SER A 44 -5.40 3.14 7.97
N GLU A 45 -6.47 2.41 8.33
CA GLU A 45 -7.61 2.16 7.46
C GLU A 45 -8.41 3.44 7.18
N ARG A 46 -8.63 4.28 8.20
CA ARG A 46 -9.32 5.57 8.02
C ARG A 46 -8.57 6.50 7.06
N LEU A 47 -7.24 6.60 7.17
CA LEU A 47 -6.43 7.38 6.22
C LEU A 47 -6.48 6.78 4.82
N LEU A 48 -6.47 5.44 4.71
CA LEU A 48 -6.64 4.76 3.43
C LEU A 48 -7.98 5.11 2.79
N LEU A 49 -9.08 4.98 3.53
CA LEU A 49 -10.41 5.33 3.02
C LEU A 49 -10.48 6.79 2.58
N ARG A 50 -9.89 7.70 3.37
CA ARG A 50 -9.82 9.12 3.00
C ARG A 50 -9.01 9.36 1.73
N SER A 51 -7.91 8.62 1.52
CA SER A 51 -7.17 8.69 0.25
C SER A 51 -8.01 8.18 -0.93
N LEU A 52 -8.76 7.09 -0.74
CA LEU A 52 -9.64 6.54 -1.78
C LEU A 52 -10.77 7.52 -2.15
N GLU A 53 -11.29 8.28 -1.19
CA GLU A 53 -12.25 9.37 -1.46
C GLU A 53 -11.62 10.47 -2.32
N GLN A 54 -10.35 10.84 -2.07
CA GLN A 54 -9.63 11.81 -2.89
C GLN A 54 -9.40 11.29 -4.31
N TYR A 55 -9.01 10.03 -4.49
CA TYR A 55 -8.88 9.39 -5.81
C TYR A 55 -10.23 9.36 -6.54
N LYS A 56 -11.31 9.01 -5.85
CA LYS A 56 -12.66 9.03 -6.43
C LYS A 56 -13.09 10.44 -6.86
N ALA A 57 -12.79 11.44 -6.05
CA ALA A 57 -13.04 12.85 -6.41
C ALA A 57 -12.24 13.28 -7.65
N ALA A 58 -11.04 12.73 -7.85
CA ALA A 58 -10.23 12.94 -9.04
C ALA A 58 -10.72 12.14 -10.28
N GLY A 59 -11.80 11.36 -10.18
CA GLY A 59 -12.40 10.62 -11.29
C GLY A 59 -11.90 9.18 -11.47
N CYS A 60 -11.18 8.63 -10.47
CA CYS A 60 -10.69 7.26 -10.50
C CYS A 60 -11.76 6.25 -10.10
N GLU A 61 -11.58 5.01 -10.55
CA GLU A 61 -12.29 3.83 -10.02
C GLU A 61 -11.54 3.32 -8.78
N THR A 62 -12.25 3.15 -7.66
CA THR A 62 -11.60 2.72 -6.41
C THR A 62 -12.14 1.39 -5.93
N THR A 63 -11.24 0.51 -5.52
CA THR A 63 -11.53 -0.78 -4.87
C THR A 63 -10.86 -0.81 -3.50
N PHE A 64 -11.53 -1.36 -2.51
CA PHE A 64 -11.02 -1.48 -1.15
C PHE A 64 -11.06 -2.94 -0.69
N LEU A 65 -9.94 -3.45 -0.19
CA LEU A 65 -9.80 -4.77 0.40
C LEU A 65 -9.23 -4.69 1.82
N ARG A 66 -9.82 -5.41 2.73
CA ARG A 66 -9.27 -5.65 4.08
C ARG A 66 -8.71 -7.07 4.13
N LEU A 67 -7.40 -7.20 4.28
CA LEU A 67 -6.76 -8.53 4.37
C LEU A 67 -7.30 -9.36 5.52
N LYS A 68 -7.79 -8.70 6.56
CA LYS A 68 -8.37 -9.35 7.73
C LYS A 68 -9.68 -10.09 7.43
N ASP A 69 -10.45 -9.61 6.48
CA ASP A 69 -11.77 -10.17 6.16
C ASP A 69 -11.67 -11.35 5.16
N LEU A 70 -10.45 -11.66 4.70
CA LEU A 70 -10.16 -12.73 3.78
C LEU A 70 -9.48 -13.91 4.50
N ILE A 71 -9.83 -15.11 4.12
CA ILE A 71 -9.13 -16.32 4.53
C ILE A 71 -7.91 -16.48 3.62
N ILE A 72 -6.73 -16.16 4.15
CA ILE A 72 -5.46 -16.28 3.43
C ILE A 72 -4.57 -17.25 4.22
N HIS A 73 -4.28 -18.40 3.64
CA HIS A 73 -3.33 -19.36 4.21
C HIS A 73 -1.89 -18.88 4.05
N GLU A 74 -0.98 -19.42 4.85
CA GLU A 74 0.45 -19.12 4.80
C GLU A 74 1.06 -19.55 3.46
N CYS A 75 2.18 -18.91 3.09
CA CYS A 75 3.01 -19.35 1.99
C CYS A 75 3.74 -20.64 2.39
N GLU A 76 3.67 -21.68 1.57
CA GLU A 76 4.37 -22.96 1.85
C GLU A 76 5.85 -22.90 1.47
N GLY A 77 6.33 -21.80 0.89
CA GLY A 77 7.74 -21.62 0.58
C GLY A 77 8.29 -22.52 -0.52
N ASN A 78 7.46 -23.02 -1.40
CA ASN A 78 7.84 -23.98 -2.46
C ASN A 78 9.03 -23.53 -3.30
N TYR A 79 9.21 -22.21 -3.49
CA TYR A 79 10.35 -21.65 -4.21
C TYR A 79 11.70 -21.94 -3.53
N SER A 80 11.71 -22.20 -2.21
CA SER A 80 12.94 -22.50 -1.47
C SER A 80 13.50 -23.88 -1.80
N GLU A 81 12.65 -24.81 -2.23
CA GLU A 81 13.09 -26.13 -2.73
C GLU A 81 13.56 -26.02 -4.19
N ASN A 82 12.73 -25.43 -5.03
CA ASN A 82 13.06 -25.13 -6.41
C ASN A 82 12.20 -23.95 -6.90
N PRO A 83 12.79 -22.85 -7.43
CA PRO A 83 12.00 -21.71 -7.91
C PRO A 83 10.91 -22.08 -8.90
N SER A 84 11.10 -23.10 -9.73
CA SER A 84 10.07 -23.58 -10.68
C SER A 84 8.80 -24.12 -10.02
N TYR A 85 8.84 -24.42 -8.72
CA TYR A 85 7.67 -24.91 -7.98
C TYR A 85 6.75 -23.77 -7.51
N CYS A 86 7.26 -22.53 -7.47
CA CYS A 86 6.45 -21.35 -7.12
C CYS A 86 5.79 -20.76 -8.38
N THR A 87 4.68 -21.31 -8.79
CA THR A 87 3.97 -20.96 -10.02
C THR A 87 2.80 -20.00 -9.74
N TYR A 88 2.27 -19.38 -10.79
CA TYR A 88 0.98 -18.73 -10.76
C TYR A 88 0.02 -19.45 -11.74
N PRO A 89 -1.17 -19.83 -11.31
CA PRO A 89 -1.79 -19.65 -9.99
C PRO A 89 -0.98 -20.25 -8.82
N CYS A 90 -1.11 -19.63 -7.64
CA CYS A 90 -0.38 -20.03 -6.46
C CYS A 90 -0.77 -21.45 -5.98
N GLN A 91 0.22 -22.30 -5.73
CA GLN A 91 -0.04 -23.67 -5.29
C GLN A 91 -0.76 -23.75 -3.93
N SER A 92 -0.47 -22.83 -3.00
CA SER A 92 -1.22 -22.74 -1.73
C SER A 92 -2.70 -22.47 -1.98
N SER A 93 -3.04 -21.55 -2.93
CA SER A 93 -4.45 -21.32 -3.28
C SER A 93 -5.12 -22.52 -3.97
N MET A 94 -4.36 -23.35 -4.66
CA MET A 94 -4.90 -24.58 -5.25
C MET A 94 -5.08 -25.71 -4.23
N LYS A 95 -4.30 -25.71 -3.16
CA LYS A 95 -4.31 -26.74 -2.11
C LYS A 95 -5.44 -26.50 -1.09
N TYR A 96 -5.71 -25.26 -0.74
CA TYR A 96 -6.71 -24.88 0.25
C TYR A 96 -7.93 -24.30 -0.44
N GLU A 97 -9.04 -25.03 -0.46
CA GLU A 97 -10.29 -24.67 -1.17
C GLU A 97 -10.91 -23.37 -0.64
N ASP A 98 -10.64 -23.01 0.61
CA ASP A 98 -11.12 -21.80 1.27
C ASP A 98 -10.13 -20.62 1.17
N ASP A 99 -9.01 -20.76 0.44
CA ASP A 99 -8.02 -19.68 0.29
C ASP A 99 -8.53 -18.60 -0.66
N GLU A 100 -8.71 -17.40 -0.13
CA GLU A 100 -9.22 -16.24 -0.88
C GLU A 100 -8.10 -15.33 -1.43
N MET A 101 -6.84 -15.77 -1.41
CA MET A 101 -5.73 -14.95 -1.93
C MET A 101 -5.86 -14.63 -3.42
N GLN A 102 -6.60 -15.44 -4.18
CA GLN A 102 -6.85 -15.17 -5.60
C GLN A 102 -7.58 -13.83 -5.81
N VAL A 103 -8.50 -13.45 -4.91
CA VAL A 103 -9.16 -12.14 -4.93
C VAL A 103 -8.15 -11.00 -4.86
N VAL A 104 -7.12 -11.16 -4.03
CA VAL A 104 -6.05 -10.17 -3.88
C VAL A 104 -5.16 -10.12 -5.12
N TYR A 105 -4.78 -11.26 -5.66
CA TYR A 105 -4.00 -11.32 -6.91
C TYR A 105 -4.70 -10.61 -8.06
N ASP A 106 -5.96 -10.93 -8.29
CA ASP A 106 -6.75 -10.34 -9.37
C ASP A 106 -6.87 -8.83 -9.22
N ALA A 107 -7.13 -8.34 -8.00
CA ALA A 107 -7.20 -6.91 -7.70
C ALA A 107 -5.84 -6.20 -7.93
N VAL A 108 -4.74 -6.79 -7.49
CA VAL A 108 -3.38 -6.24 -7.67
C VAL A 108 -2.98 -6.22 -9.15
N ILE A 109 -3.32 -7.28 -9.89
CA ILE A 109 -3.04 -7.35 -11.33
C ILE A 109 -3.91 -6.36 -12.11
N ALA A 110 -5.13 -6.10 -11.68
CA ALA A 110 -6.07 -5.22 -12.38
C ALA A 110 -5.86 -3.72 -12.08
N CYS A 111 -5.28 -3.35 -10.94
CA CYS A 111 -5.12 -1.94 -10.56
C CYS A 111 -4.00 -1.24 -11.35
N ASP A 112 -4.07 0.09 -11.44
CA ASP A 112 -2.99 0.96 -11.92
C ASP A 112 -2.19 1.55 -10.75
N ILE A 113 -2.89 1.84 -9.64
CA ILE A 113 -2.31 2.37 -8.39
C ILE A 113 -2.72 1.44 -7.25
N LEU A 114 -1.75 1.03 -6.44
CA LEU A 114 -1.97 0.29 -5.20
C LEU A 114 -1.58 1.17 -4.01
N ILE A 115 -2.49 1.34 -3.05
CA ILE A 115 -2.21 2.00 -1.78
C ILE A 115 -2.31 0.96 -0.67
N LEU A 116 -1.18 0.65 -0.04
CA LEU A 116 -1.12 -0.27 1.09
C LEU A 116 -1.07 0.49 2.40
N ALA A 117 -2.04 0.25 3.28
CA ALA A 117 -2.07 0.83 4.61
C ALA A 117 -1.73 -0.20 5.68
N THR A 118 -0.77 0.12 6.56
CA THR A 118 -0.35 -0.78 7.65
C THR A 118 -0.12 -0.04 8.95
N PRO A 119 -0.50 -0.64 10.10
CA PRO A 119 0.02 -0.20 11.38
C PRO A 119 1.46 -0.69 11.56
N ILE A 120 2.27 0.06 12.33
CA ILE A 120 3.57 -0.42 12.84
C ILE A 120 3.33 -1.42 13.97
N ARG A 121 4.01 -2.56 13.93
CA ARG A 121 4.04 -3.59 14.96
C ARG A 121 5.47 -4.05 15.18
N TRP A 122 6.03 -3.81 16.37
CA TRP A 122 7.43 -4.17 16.68
C TRP A 122 8.42 -3.73 15.60
N ASN A 123 8.37 -2.44 15.26
CA ASN A 123 9.18 -1.83 14.19
C ASN A 123 8.98 -2.43 12.79
N ASN A 124 7.92 -3.23 12.57
CA ASN A 124 7.62 -3.81 11.27
C ASN A 124 6.15 -3.54 10.89
N HIS A 125 5.78 -3.89 9.66
CA HIS A 125 4.37 -3.91 9.24
C HIS A 125 3.58 -5.01 9.97
N SER A 126 2.28 -5.05 9.79
CA SER A 126 1.43 -6.07 10.44
C SER A 126 1.68 -7.47 9.90
N ALA A 127 1.35 -8.50 10.69
CA ALA A 127 1.41 -9.91 10.26
C ALA A 127 0.54 -10.19 9.02
N LEU A 128 -0.59 -9.50 8.88
CA LEU A 128 -1.43 -9.61 7.68
C LEU A 128 -0.71 -9.12 6.43
N VAL A 129 0.04 -8.02 6.54
CA VAL A 129 0.86 -7.52 5.43
C VAL A 129 2.03 -8.46 5.17
N GLN A 130 2.65 -9.04 6.21
CA GLN A 130 3.70 -10.04 6.01
C GLN A 130 3.19 -11.24 5.22
N LYS A 131 2.02 -11.77 5.58
CA LYS A 131 1.39 -12.86 4.85
C LYS A 131 1.12 -12.47 3.38
N PHE A 132 0.60 -11.28 3.13
CA PHE A 132 0.44 -10.75 1.78
C PHE A 132 1.78 -10.71 1.02
N VAL A 133 2.84 -10.17 1.63
CA VAL A 133 4.19 -10.10 1.02
C VAL A 133 4.68 -11.49 0.61
N GLU A 134 4.63 -12.47 1.51
CA GLU A 134 5.08 -13.83 1.23
C GLU A 134 4.25 -14.51 0.13
N ARG A 135 2.93 -14.30 0.15
CA ARG A 135 2.04 -14.88 -0.86
C ARG A 135 2.22 -14.25 -2.25
N MET A 136 2.71 -13.00 -2.35
CA MET A 136 3.02 -12.36 -3.64
C MET A 136 4.26 -12.93 -4.33
N ASN A 137 5.02 -13.81 -3.68
CA ASN A 137 6.22 -14.40 -4.27
C ASN A 137 5.93 -15.13 -5.59
N CYS A 138 4.76 -15.75 -5.75
CA CYS A 138 4.40 -16.42 -6.99
C CYS A 138 4.25 -15.43 -8.17
N ILE A 139 3.87 -14.19 -7.93
CA ILE A 139 3.78 -13.12 -8.94
C ILE A 139 5.18 -12.64 -9.34
N GLU A 140 6.06 -12.41 -8.35
CA GLU A 140 7.46 -12.04 -8.59
C GLU A 140 8.17 -13.14 -9.41
N ASN A 141 7.98 -14.38 -9.03
CA ASN A 141 8.61 -15.54 -9.65
C ASN A 141 8.19 -15.73 -11.12
N GLN A 142 6.99 -15.27 -11.52
CA GLN A 142 6.61 -15.25 -12.93
C GLN A 142 7.58 -14.41 -13.77
N TYR A 143 8.10 -13.30 -13.22
CA TYR A 143 9.08 -12.49 -13.92
C TYR A 143 10.49 -13.04 -13.80
N SER A 144 10.98 -13.28 -12.58
CA SER A 144 12.37 -13.63 -12.32
C SER A 144 12.76 -15.01 -12.87
N TRP A 145 11.83 -15.97 -12.86
CA TRP A 145 12.09 -17.33 -13.33
C TRP A 145 11.49 -17.66 -14.69
N PHE A 146 10.27 -17.19 -14.98
CA PHE A 146 9.56 -17.54 -16.22
C PHE A 146 9.57 -16.40 -17.27
N GLY A 147 10.12 -15.23 -16.96
CA GLY A 147 10.17 -14.08 -17.87
C GLY A 147 8.81 -13.41 -18.12
N ASN A 148 7.76 -13.82 -17.41
CA ASN A 148 6.41 -13.28 -17.56
C ASN A 148 6.15 -12.17 -16.54
N ARG A 149 6.30 -10.91 -16.94
CA ARG A 149 6.09 -9.75 -16.07
C ARG A 149 4.59 -9.42 -15.95
N MET A 150 3.97 -9.86 -14.87
CA MET A 150 2.55 -9.61 -14.57
C MET A 150 2.29 -8.19 -14.04
N ILE A 151 3.26 -7.61 -13.33
CA ILE A 151 3.17 -6.24 -12.80
C ILE A 151 3.99 -5.31 -13.71
N ARG A 152 3.30 -4.41 -14.39
CA ARG A 152 3.92 -3.43 -15.31
C ARG A 152 3.16 -2.12 -15.26
N LYS A 153 3.90 -1.00 -15.28
CA LYS A 153 3.33 0.37 -15.33
C LYS A 153 2.33 0.64 -14.20
N LYS A 154 2.56 0.06 -13.03
CA LYS A 154 1.76 0.24 -11.84
C LYS A 154 2.49 1.08 -10.81
N VAL A 155 1.75 1.82 -10.03
CA VAL A 155 2.26 2.72 -9.02
C VAL A 155 1.90 2.18 -7.64
N VAL A 156 2.81 2.33 -6.66
CA VAL A 156 2.54 1.99 -5.27
C VAL A 156 2.74 3.18 -4.35
N GLY A 157 1.83 3.32 -3.38
CA GLY A 157 1.94 4.23 -2.26
C GLY A 157 1.66 3.55 -0.93
N LEU A 158 2.23 4.08 0.13
CA LEU A 158 2.14 3.51 1.48
C LEU A 158 1.49 4.49 2.46
N ILE A 159 0.66 3.96 3.33
CA ILE A 159 0.13 4.66 4.51
C ILE A 159 0.58 3.90 5.75
N ILE A 160 1.43 4.53 6.57
CA ILE A 160 2.08 3.88 7.72
C ILE A 160 1.75 4.64 9.00
N ILE A 161 1.14 3.96 9.95
CA ILE A 161 0.68 4.55 11.21
C ILE A 161 1.27 3.81 12.41
N GLY A 162 1.85 4.56 13.34
CA GLY A 162 2.42 4.01 14.57
C GLY A 162 2.37 4.97 15.74
N HIS A 163 2.78 4.49 16.91
CA HIS A 163 2.92 5.28 18.15
C HIS A 163 4.37 5.56 18.51
N VAL A 164 5.29 4.78 18.00
CA VAL A 164 6.71 4.86 18.29
C VAL A 164 7.44 4.79 16.97
N ASP A 165 8.73 4.77 16.97
CA ASP A 165 9.60 4.69 15.82
C ASP A 165 9.37 3.44 14.93
N GLY A 166 10.07 3.34 13.80
CA GLY A 166 10.04 2.21 12.87
C GLY A 166 9.42 2.52 11.50
N MET A 167 8.91 3.73 11.28
CA MET A 167 8.27 4.12 10.01
C MET A 167 9.23 3.96 8.84
N GLN A 168 10.49 4.42 8.97
CA GLN A 168 11.49 4.32 7.90
C GLN A 168 11.84 2.86 7.58
N HIS A 169 11.90 2.00 8.61
CA HIS A 169 12.17 0.58 8.41
C HIS A 169 11.03 -0.10 7.66
N VAL A 170 9.78 0.13 8.08
CA VAL A 170 8.58 -0.41 7.41
C VAL A 170 8.50 0.09 5.97
N ALA A 171 8.72 1.39 5.77
CA ALA A 171 8.70 1.99 4.43
C ALA A 171 9.77 1.39 3.53
N GLY A 172 11.01 1.29 4.00
CA GLY A 172 12.13 0.74 3.25
C GLY A 172 11.89 -0.71 2.82
N ASN A 173 11.40 -1.55 3.74
CA ASN A 173 11.07 -2.95 3.45
C ASN A 173 9.97 -3.07 2.39
N LEU A 174 8.88 -2.34 2.54
CA LEU A 174 7.75 -2.43 1.62
C LEU A 174 8.06 -1.82 0.26
N LEU A 175 8.74 -0.68 0.19
CA LEU A 175 9.14 -0.08 -1.10
C LEU A 175 10.11 -0.98 -1.86
N ASN A 176 11.07 -1.61 -1.17
CA ASN A 176 11.96 -2.60 -1.77
C ASN A 176 11.17 -3.81 -2.31
N PHE A 177 10.26 -4.36 -1.52
CA PHE A 177 9.39 -5.46 -1.95
C PHE A 177 8.59 -5.10 -3.21
N PHE A 178 7.92 -3.96 -3.23
CA PHE A 178 7.13 -3.54 -4.38
C PHE A 178 7.98 -3.23 -5.62
N ALA A 179 9.21 -2.73 -5.43
CA ALA A 179 10.15 -2.54 -6.53
C ALA A 179 10.53 -3.88 -7.19
N TRP A 180 10.77 -4.93 -6.40
CA TRP A 180 11.00 -6.29 -6.91
C TRP A 180 9.79 -6.84 -7.67
N LEU A 181 8.58 -6.56 -7.22
CA LEU A 181 7.35 -6.92 -7.96
C LEU A 181 7.20 -6.17 -9.28
N GLY A 182 7.84 -5.01 -9.44
CA GLY A 182 7.78 -4.19 -10.65
C GLY A 182 6.87 -2.97 -10.55
N PHE A 183 6.50 -2.54 -9.34
CA PHE A 183 5.83 -1.27 -9.10
C PHE A 183 6.80 -0.10 -9.15
N ALA A 184 6.32 1.04 -9.62
CA ALA A 184 7.03 2.32 -9.54
C ALA A 184 6.54 3.10 -8.29
N SER A 185 7.48 3.74 -7.60
CA SER A 185 7.17 4.63 -6.49
C SER A 185 7.05 6.07 -6.98
N PRO A 186 6.00 6.82 -6.63
CA PRO A 186 5.87 8.23 -6.96
C PRO A 186 6.84 9.09 -6.13
N GLU A 187 6.96 10.36 -6.47
CA GLU A 187 7.83 11.32 -5.76
C GLU A 187 7.50 11.37 -4.26
N VAL A 188 6.21 11.46 -3.92
CA VAL A 188 5.72 11.26 -2.55
C VAL A 188 5.03 9.92 -2.49
N SER A 189 5.74 8.92 -1.97
CA SER A 189 5.28 7.53 -1.92
C SER A 189 4.74 7.09 -0.56
N ILE A 190 4.84 7.95 0.46
CA ILE A 190 4.49 7.61 1.84
C ILE A 190 3.68 8.74 2.47
N ALA A 191 2.52 8.41 3.03
CA ALA A 191 1.84 9.23 4.01
C ALA A 191 1.94 8.54 5.38
N SER A 192 2.36 9.25 6.41
CA SER A 192 2.61 8.63 7.70
C SER A 192 2.17 9.51 8.86
N TRP A 193 1.86 8.85 9.96
CA TRP A 193 1.71 9.48 11.26
C TRP A 193 2.31 8.57 12.33
N VAL A 194 3.16 9.16 13.16
CA VAL A 194 3.72 8.51 14.35
C VAL A 194 3.36 9.37 15.53
N GLY A 195 2.50 8.86 16.40
CA GLY A 195 2.01 9.57 17.58
C GLY A 195 3.02 9.64 18.70
N GLU A 196 2.77 10.53 19.63
CA GLU A 196 3.44 10.51 20.93
C GLU A 196 2.90 9.35 21.77
N ASN A 197 3.70 8.87 22.74
CA ASN A 197 3.29 7.87 23.74
C ASN A 197 2.23 8.47 24.68
N ASP A 198 1.02 8.66 24.22
CA ASP A 198 -0.12 9.01 25.05
C ASP A 198 -0.90 7.71 25.37
N GLU A 199 -1.23 7.50 26.62
CA GLU A 199 -2.00 6.35 27.10
C GLU A 199 -3.41 6.32 26.48
N ASP A 200 -3.95 7.49 26.13
CA ASP A 200 -5.28 7.62 25.51
C ASP A 200 -5.22 7.66 23.98
N THR A 201 -5.13 6.48 23.38
CA THR A 201 -5.11 6.31 21.92
C THR A 201 -6.42 6.73 21.23
N THR A 202 -7.49 7.04 21.98
CA THR A 202 -8.75 7.52 21.39
C THR A 202 -8.63 8.94 20.88
N LYS A 203 -7.72 9.75 21.45
CA LYS A 203 -7.44 11.12 21.03
C LYS A 203 -6.64 11.20 19.73
N ASP A 204 -5.90 10.14 19.38
CA ASP A 204 -5.00 10.14 18.23
C ASP A 204 -5.71 10.41 16.90
N TRP A 205 -6.99 9.99 16.76
CA TRP A 205 -7.69 10.23 15.51
C TRP A 205 -7.90 11.73 15.27
N GLY A 206 -8.31 12.47 16.29
CA GLY A 206 -8.42 13.92 16.20
C GLY A 206 -7.08 14.58 15.87
N GLN A 207 -5.99 14.09 16.45
CA GLN A 207 -4.65 14.56 16.16
C GLN A 207 -4.25 14.27 14.71
N ILE A 208 -4.48 13.06 14.20
CA ILE A 208 -4.19 12.68 12.81
C ILE A 208 -4.99 13.53 11.84
N GLU A 209 -6.27 13.73 12.13
CA GLU A 209 -7.19 14.45 11.25
C GLU A 209 -6.85 15.94 11.15
N THR A 210 -6.37 16.53 12.24
CA THR A 210 -5.96 17.95 12.32
C THR A 210 -4.47 18.17 12.04
N ASN A 211 -3.66 17.10 11.99
CA ASN A 211 -2.24 17.23 11.73
C ASN A 211 -1.98 17.65 10.28
N LYS A 212 -1.57 18.91 10.13
CA LYS A 212 -1.33 19.51 8.82
C LYS A 212 -0.36 18.69 7.97
N TYR A 213 0.73 18.21 8.53
CA TYR A 213 1.75 17.45 7.79
C TYR A 213 1.23 16.11 7.29
N THR A 214 0.47 15.38 8.11
CA THR A 214 -0.15 14.10 7.70
C THR A 214 -1.15 14.31 6.58
N GLN A 215 -1.93 15.38 6.63
CA GLN A 215 -2.91 15.69 5.58
C GLN A 215 -2.24 16.17 4.29
N GLU A 216 -1.18 16.96 4.39
CA GLU A 216 -0.36 17.36 3.24
C GLU A 216 0.33 16.16 2.59
N ASP A 217 0.94 15.26 3.38
CA ASP A 217 1.54 14.02 2.88
C ASP A 217 0.51 13.14 2.16
N LEU A 218 -0.70 13.03 2.71
CA LEU A 218 -1.77 12.25 2.08
C LEU A 218 -2.20 12.86 0.74
N GLY A 219 -2.39 14.18 0.69
CA GLY A 219 -2.71 14.89 -0.55
C GLY A 219 -1.61 14.77 -1.61
N ASN A 220 -0.35 14.91 -1.18
CA ASN A 220 0.81 14.79 -2.06
C ASN A 220 1.01 13.34 -2.56
N LEU A 221 0.76 12.32 -1.71
CA LEU A 221 0.75 10.92 -2.12
C LEU A 221 -0.27 10.68 -3.23
N VAL A 222 -1.50 11.19 -3.07
CA VAL A 222 -2.55 11.06 -4.09
C VAL A 222 -2.14 11.76 -5.38
N SER A 223 -1.72 13.01 -5.32
CA SER A 223 -1.36 13.81 -6.49
C SER A 223 -0.17 13.22 -7.26
N SER A 224 0.91 12.85 -6.55
CA SER A 224 2.11 12.27 -7.18
C SER A 224 1.84 10.88 -7.76
N SER A 225 1.01 10.07 -7.13
CA SER A 225 0.61 8.77 -7.67
C SER A 225 -0.20 8.90 -8.95
N LEU A 226 -1.15 9.83 -8.98
CA LEU A 226 -1.96 10.12 -10.17
C LEU A 226 -1.10 10.67 -11.31
N PHE A 227 -0.18 11.58 -11.01
CA PHE A 227 0.74 12.11 -11.99
C PHE A 227 1.59 11.00 -12.62
N LEU A 228 2.19 10.14 -11.80
CA LEU A 228 3.02 9.05 -12.29
C LEU A 228 2.20 8.02 -13.09
N ALA A 229 1.03 7.61 -12.60
CA ALA A 229 0.18 6.64 -13.27
C ALA A 229 -0.33 7.16 -14.63
N SER A 230 -0.72 8.43 -14.69
CA SER A 230 -1.12 9.07 -15.96
C SER A 230 0.00 9.03 -16.98
N ASN A 231 1.23 9.39 -16.60
CA ASN A 231 2.39 9.37 -17.49
C ASN A 231 2.73 7.94 -17.95
N LEU A 232 2.66 6.95 -17.05
CA LEU A 232 2.91 5.54 -17.41
C LEU A 232 1.89 4.98 -18.40
N ARG A 233 0.66 5.48 -18.38
CA ARG A 233 -0.37 5.11 -19.37
C ARG A 233 -0.06 5.69 -20.75
N GLU A 234 0.36 6.95 -20.82
CA GLU A 234 0.66 7.65 -22.08
C GLU A 234 1.86 7.04 -22.82
N THR A 235 2.88 6.59 -22.11
CA THR A 235 4.06 5.94 -22.69
C THR A 235 3.79 4.54 -23.27
N GLY A 236 2.55 4.08 -23.27
CA GLY A 236 2.14 2.76 -23.75
C GLY A 236 1.30 2.77 -25.04
N LYS A 237 1.06 3.96 -25.57
CA LYS A 237 0.56 4.15 -26.92
C LYS A 237 1.74 4.35 -27.87
#